data_99f0537defb22be0b37b642e25b6ae19
#
_entry.id   99f0537defb22be0b37b642e25b6ae19
#
_cell.length_a   1.000
_cell.length_b   1.000
_cell.length_c   1.000
_cell.angle_alpha   90.00
_cell.angle_beta   90.00
_cell.angle_gamma   90.00
#
_symmetry.space_group_name_H-M   'P 1'
#
loop_
_entity.id
_entity.type
_entity.pdbx_description
1 polymer ?
#
loop_
_entity_poly.entity_id
_entity_poly.type
_entity_poly.pdbx_seq_one_letter_code
_entity_poly.pdbx_strand_id
1 'polypeptide(L)'
;LRSRGLGDVYKRQLPYLESIRQLKWELGKNALCVHLTYVPYLAAAGELKTKPTQHSVKELQSVGIQPDILVLRAEHPLSDGLRKKVAQFCNVDDKAVVQSIDAETIYEVPILMQAQGLDSTILEKMGLPIGETPGLGPWRKFLERRHAAETKEPINIALVGKYDLQDAYKSIREALSQAGTYNDRKVEVHFVNSEKLTDENVGEALKGMAGVMIGPG
;
A
#
# COMPACT_ATOMS: atom_id res chain seq x y z
N LEU A 1 2.99 24.13 13.63
CA LEU A 1 2.01 23.26 12.92
C LEU A 1 0.65 23.45 13.59
N ARG A 2 -0.21 24.27 13.00
CA ARG A 2 -1.62 24.34 13.41
C ARG A 2 -2.22 22.97 13.06
N SER A 3 -2.58 22.18 14.06
CA SER A 3 -3.42 21.00 13.87
C SER A 3 -4.72 21.49 13.22
N ARG A 4 -4.86 21.25 11.92
CA ARG A 4 -6.17 21.33 11.29
C ARG A 4 -7.01 20.26 11.97
N GLY A 5 -8.04 20.66 12.71
CA GLY A 5 -8.82 19.74 13.52
C GLY A 5 -9.40 18.61 12.65
N LEU A 6 -9.50 17.41 13.21
CA LEU A 6 -10.15 16.23 12.60
C LEU A 6 -11.49 16.56 11.91
N GLY A 7 -12.22 17.56 12.41
CA GLY A 7 -13.47 18.03 11.81
C GLY A 7 -13.33 18.66 10.42
N ASP A 8 -12.18 19.23 10.07
CA ASP A 8 -12.00 19.84 8.74
C ASP A 8 -11.71 18.77 7.67
N VAL A 9 -10.98 17.73 8.03
CA VAL A 9 -10.76 16.56 7.17
C VAL A 9 -12.06 15.80 6.93
N TYR A 10 -12.85 15.58 7.97
CA TYR A 10 -14.14 14.90 7.90
C TYR A 10 -15.15 15.65 7.02
N LYS A 11 -15.26 16.99 7.18
CA LYS A 11 -16.15 17.81 6.34
C LYS A 11 -15.81 17.77 4.85
N ARG A 12 -14.52 17.61 4.49
CA ARG A 12 -14.10 17.50 3.09
C ARG A 12 -14.37 16.12 2.49
N GLN A 13 -14.43 15.08 3.31
CA GLN A 13 -14.68 13.69 2.87
C GLN A 13 -16.16 13.37 2.67
N LEU A 14 -17.06 14.03 3.42
CA LEU A 14 -18.50 13.77 3.35
C LEU A 14 -19.09 13.82 1.94
N PRO A 15 -18.81 14.81 1.08
CA PRO A 15 -19.36 14.84 -0.28
C PRO A 15 -18.95 13.62 -1.12
N TYR A 16 -17.74 13.12 -0.94
CA TYR A 16 -17.26 11.92 -1.63
C TYR A 16 -17.97 10.67 -1.12
N LEU A 17 -18.15 10.54 0.20
CA LEU A 17 -18.86 9.42 0.81
C LEU A 17 -20.33 9.40 0.39
N GLU A 18 -20.98 10.57 0.33
CA GLU A 18 -22.34 10.69 -0.19
C GLU A 18 -22.44 10.27 -1.67
N SER A 19 -21.48 10.67 -2.49
CA SER A 19 -21.43 10.26 -3.90
C SER A 19 -21.24 8.74 -4.03
N ILE A 20 -20.36 8.14 -3.21
CA ILE A 20 -20.15 6.69 -3.18
C ILE A 20 -21.43 5.97 -2.74
N ARG A 21 -22.13 6.46 -1.72
CA ARG A 21 -23.39 5.92 -1.23
C ARG A 21 -24.44 5.91 -2.33
N GLN A 22 -24.62 7.03 -3.04
CA GLN A 22 -25.57 7.14 -4.13
C GLN A 22 -25.21 6.22 -5.30
N LEU A 23 -23.94 6.22 -5.72
CA LEU A 23 -23.45 5.33 -6.79
C LEU A 23 -23.67 3.85 -6.46
N LYS A 24 -23.37 3.47 -5.21
CA LYS A 24 -23.60 2.09 -4.77
C LYS A 24 -25.09 1.71 -4.82
N TRP A 25 -25.97 2.63 -4.49
CA TRP A 25 -27.42 2.42 -4.59
C TRP A 25 -27.89 2.31 -6.05
N GLU A 26 -27.42 3.21 -6.93
CA GLU A 26 -27.78 3.23 -8.35
C GLU A 26 -27.28 2.01 -9.11
N LEU A 27 -26.04 1.60 -8.87
CA LEU A 27 -25.39 0.51 -9.58
C LEU A 27 -25.65 -0.88 -8.95
N GLY A 28 -26.14 -0.94 -7.73
CA GLY A 28 -26.42 -2.17 -7.00
C GLY A 28 -25.21 -3.10 -6.96
N LYS A 29 -25.37 -4.34 -7.44
CA LYS A 29 -24.28 -5.33 -7.46
C LYS A 29 -23.11 -5.01 -8.40
N ASN A 30 -23.27 -4.01 -9.27
CA ASN A 30 -22.20 -3.56 -10.16
C ASN A 30 -21.22 -2.57 -9.45
N ALA A 31 -21.43 -2.29 -8.18
CA ALA A 31 -20.53 -1.47 -7.37
C ALA A 31 -20.24 -2.16 -6.04
N LEU A 32 -18.97 -2.37 -5.72
CA LEU A 32 -18.51 -2.92 -4.46
C LEU A 32 -17.78 -1.85 -3.62
N CYS A 33 -17.98 -1.93 -2.31
CA CYS A 33 -17.19 -1.16 -1.35
C CYS A 33 -16.15 -2.08 -0.70
N VAL A 34 -14.89 -1.89 -1.07
CA VAL A 34 -13.74 -2.51 -0.40
C VAL A 34 -13.19 -1.51 0.61
N HIS A 35 -13.32 -1.82 1.89
CA HIS A 35 -12.90 -0.93 2.96
C HIS A 35 -11.54 -1.37 3.55
N LEU A 36 -10.55 -0.52 3.42
CA LEU A 36 -9.23 -0.72 4.00
C LEU A 36 -9.21 -0.15 5.42
N THR A 37 -8.84 -0.97 6.39
CA THR A 37 -8.72 -0.57 7.80
C THR A 37 -7.38 -0.96 8.38
N TYR A 38 -7.01 -0.36 9.50
CA TYR A 38 -5.79 -0.67 10.21
C TYR A 38 -6.07 -1.47 11.49
N VAL A 39 -5.31 -2.54 11.68
CA VAL A 39 -5.31 -3.39 12.88
C VAL A 39 -3.97 -3.21 13.58
N PRO A 40 -3.86 -2.30 14.56
CA PRO A 40 -2.59 -2.02 15.23
C PRO A 40 -2.16 -3.20 16.10
N TYR A 41 -0.86 -3.43 16.14
CA TYR A 41 -0.20 -4.30 17.10
C TYR A 41 0.26 -3.48 18.30
N LEU A 42 -0.16 -3.89 19.49
CA LEU A 42 0.31 -3.28 20.74
C LEU A 42 1.47 -4.11 21.31
N ALA A 43 2.68 -3.69 21.05
CA ALA A 43 3.89 -4.38 21.48
C ALA A 43 3.92 -4.65 23.00
N ALA A 44 3.45 -3.69 23.81
CA ALA A 44 3.39 -3.83 25.26
C ALA A 44 2.42 -4.95 25.74
N ALA A 45 1.40 -5.25 24.94
CA ALA A 45 0.39 -6.29 25.26
C ALA A 45 0.59 -7.56 24.43
N GLY A 46 1.47 -7.53 23.41
CA GLY A 46 1.71 -8.66 22.51
C GLY A 46 0.50 -9.06 21.67
N GLU A 47 -0.40 -8.12 21.36
CA GLU A 47 -1.66 -8.46 20.70
C GLU A 47 -2.10 -7.44 19.63
N LEU A 48 -2.85 -7.93 18.65
CA LEU A 48 -3.53 -7.13 17.63
C LEU A 48 -4.87 -6.61 18.16
N LYS A 49 -5.17 -5.34 17.93
CA LYS A 49 -6.41 -4.68 18.36
C LYS A 49 -7.37 -4.47 17.20
N THR A 50 -8.53 -5.12 17.26
CA THR A 50 -9.58 -5.02 16.22
C THR A 50 -10.57 -3.89 16.45
N LYS A 51 -10.58 -3.23 17.61
CA LYS A 51 -11.51 -2.12 17.91
C LYS A 51 -11.39 -0.95 16.91
N PRO A 52 -10.20 -0.51 16.48
CA PRO A 52 -10.09 0.56 15.48
C PRO A 52 -10.78 0.21 14.16
N THR A 53 -10.63 -1.03 13.68
CA THR A 53 -11.35 -1.54 12.51
C THR A 53 -12.85 -1.48 12.69
N GLN A 54 -13.36 -1.98 13.82
CA GLN A 54 -14.79 -1.96 14.13
C GLN A 54 -15.35 -0.54 14.18
N HIS A 55 -14.58 0.40 14.72
CA HIS A 55 -14.95 1.82 14.76
C HIS A 55 -14.98 2.43 13.38
N SER A 56 -13.96 2.18 12.56
CA SER A 56 -13.87 2.66 11.18
C SER A 56 -15.07 2.18 10.34
N VAL A 57 -15.45 0.91 10.48
CA VAL A 57 -16.62 0.35 9.77
C VAL A 57 -17.93 0.99 10.27
N LYS A 58 -18.08 1.22 11.58
CA LYS A 58 -19.26 1.91 12.11
C LYS A 58 -19.39 3.33 11.59
N GLU A 59 -18.29 4.08 11.48
CA GLU A 59 -18.28 5.40 10.87
C GLU A 59 -18.73 5.36 9.40
N LEU A 60 -18.24 4.38 8.64
CA LEU A 60 -18.68 4.18 7.26
C LEU A 60 -20.18 3.83 7.17
N GLN A 61 -20.67 2.96 8.06
CA GLN A 61 -22.08 2.61 8.15
C GLN A 61 -22.95 3.81 8.57
N SER A 62 -22.43 4.73 9.39
CA SER A 62 -23.18 5.92 9.83
C SER A 62 -23.52 6.88 8.67
N VAL A 63 -22.73 6.83 7.59
CA VAL A 63 -23.02 7.56 6.35
C VAL A 63 -23.76 6.69 5.30
N GLY A 64 -24.29 5.53 5.70
CA GLY A 64 -25.13 4.67 4.88
C GLY A 64 -24.37 3.74 3.91
N ILE A 65 -23.09 3.51 4.15
CA ILE A 65 -22.28 2.61 3.31
C ILE A 65 -21.95 1.35 4.10
N GLN A 66 -22.46 0.20 3.65
CA GLN A 66 -22.04 -1.12 4.13
C GLN A 66 -20.85 -1.60 3.29
N PRO A 67 -19.69 -1.93 3.89
CA PRO A 67 -18.59 -2.54 3.14
C PRO A 67 -18.97 -3.96 2.70
N ASP A 68 -18.57 -4.33 1.50
CA ASP A 68 -18.74 -5.68 0.96
C ASP A 68 -17.54 -6.57 1.27
N ILE A 69 -16.36 -5.95 1.32
CA ILE A 69 -15.07 -6.60 1.59
C ILE A 69 -14.27 -5.72 2.56
N LEU A 70 -13.59 -6.36 3.49
CA LEU A 70 -12.63 -5.71 4.40
C LEU A 70 -11.20 -6.15 4.06
N VAL A 71 -10.32 -5.18 3.93
CA VAL A 71 -8.87 -5.41 3.85
C VAL A 71 -8.25 -4.90 5.14
N LEU A 72 -7.71 -5.82 5.94
CA LEU A 72 -7.13 -5.54 7.26
C LEU A 72 -5.63 -5.31 7.12
N ARG A 73 -5.19 -4.07 7.17
CA ARG A 73 -3.77 -3.72 7.18
C ARG A 73 -3.20 -3.95 8.58
N ALA A 74 -2.20 -4.81 8.69
CA ALA A 74 -1.55 -5.17 9.96
C ALA A 74 -0.06 -5.47 9.76
N GLU A 75 0.73 -5.31 10.81
CA GLU A 75 2.15 -5.70 10.83
C GLU A 75 2.30 -7.22 10.91
N HIS A 76 1.42 -7.88 11.66
CA HIS A 76 1.48 -9.32 11.92
C HIS A 76 0.23 -10.03 11.41
N PRO A 77 0.34 -11.33 11.06
CA PRO A 77 -0.80 -12.13 10.64
C PRO A 77 -1.89 -12.19 11.72
N LEU A 78 -3.14 -12.04 11.28
CA LEU A 78 -4.30 -12.23 12.14
C LEU A 78 -4.66 -13.72 12.22
N SER A 79 -4.99 -14.19 13.42
CA SER A 79 -5.58 -15.52 13.57
C SER A 79 -6.97 -15.60 12.92
N ASP A 80 -7.38 -16.80 12.55
CA ASP A 80 -8.72 -17.04 12.00
C ASP A 80 -9.83 -16.60 12.96
N GLY A 81 -9.64 -16.79 14.27
CA GLY A 81 -10.57 -16.30 15.28
C GLY A 81 -10.74 -14.79 15.29
N LEU A 82 -9.65 -14.03 15.11
CA LEU A 82 -9.71 -12.57 15.00
C LEU A 82 -10.40 -12.13 13.70
N ARG A 83 -10.12 -12.78 12.58
CA ARG A 83 -10.77 -12.47 11.30
C ARG A 83 -12.27 -12.72 11.37
N LYS A 84 -12.71 -13.87 11.88
CA LYS A 84 -14.14 -14.19 12.12
C LYS A 84 -14.81 -13.20 13.04
N LYS A 85 -14.14 -12.81 14.13
CA LYS A 85 -14.65 -11.78 15.04
C LYS A 85 -14.88 -10.44 14.33
N VAL A 86 -13.94 -10.01 13.48
CA VAL A 86 -14.09 -8.78 12.68
C VAL A 86 -15.25 -8.92 11.69
N ALA A 87 -15.34 -10.04 10.98
CA ALA A 87 -16.41 -10.34 10.04
C ALA A 87 -17.79 -10.19 10.69
N GLN A 88 -17.99 -10.82 11.85
CA GLN A 88 -19.24 -10.75 12.61
C GLN A 88 -19.59 -9.32 13.06
N PHE A 89 -18.61 -8.59 13.64
CA PHE A 89 -18.85 -7.22 14.10
C PHE A 89 -19.15 -6.24 12.96
N CYS A 90 -18.61 -6.49 11.78
CA CYS A 90 -18.73 -5.60 10.63
C CYS A 90 -19.84 -6.03 9.64
N ASN A 91 -20.56 -7.11 9.92
CA ASN A 91 -21.57 -7.71 9.05
C ASN A 91 -21.03 -7.97 7.62
N VAL A 92 -19.88 -8.63 7.56
CA VAL A 92 -19.20 -9.02 6.32
C VAL A 92 -18.95 -10.53 6.36
N ASP A 93 -19.03 -11.20 5.23
CA ASP A 93 -18.74 -12.64 5.13
C ASP A 93 -17.30 -12.93 5.54
N ASP A 94 -17.05 -14.06 6.22
CA ASP A 94 -15.72 -14.47 6.66
C ASP A 94 -14.70 -14.50 5.52
N LYS A 95 -15.10 -14.99 4.33
CA LYS A 95 -14.27 -15.03 3.12
C LYS A 95 -13.98 -13.66 2.51
N ALA A 96 -14.77 -12.66 2.86
CA ALA A 96 -14.57 -11.27 2.41
C ALA A 96 -13.73 -10.43 3.39
N VAL A 97 -13.11 -11.07 4.38
CA VAL A 97 -12.14 -10.42 5.27
C VAL A 97 -10.74 -10.91 4.93
N VAL A 98 -9.99 -10.07 4.22
CA VAL A 98 -8.60 -10.31 3.77
C VAL A 98 -7.65 -9.50 4.62
N GLN A 99 -6.46 -10.03 4.84
CA GLN A 99 -5.41 -9.30 5.56
C GLN A 99 -4.32 -8.82 4.61
N SER A 100 -3.85 -7.60 4.82
CA SER A 100 -2.70 -7.01 4.16
C SER A 100 -1.59 -6.81 5.20
N ILE A 101 -0.77 -7.84 5.36
CA ILE A 101 0.39 -7.80 6.27
C ILE A 101 1.57 -7.08 5.64
N ASP A 102 2.60 -6.78 6.42
CA ASP A 102 3.85 -6.26 5.92
C ASP A 102 4.45 -7.21 4.89
N ALA A 103 4.91 -6.65 3.79
CA ALA A 103 5.57 -7.35 2.70
C ALA A 103 6.96 -6.73 2.50
N GLU A 104 7.91 -7.49 2.01
CA GLU A 104 9.26 -6.99 1.72
C GLU A 104 9.22 -5.89 0.64
N THR A 105 8.29 -6.03 -0.28
CA THR A 105 8.06 -5.03 -1.33
C THR A 105 6.58 -4.88 -1.65
N ILE A 106 6.17 -3.67 -2.03
CA ILE A 106 4.79 -3.40 -2.48
C ILE A 106 4.39 -4.28 -3.68
N TYR A 107 5.34 -4.77 -4.44
CA TYR A 107 5.11 -5.65 -5.60
C TYR A 107 4.67 -7.07 -5.24
N GLU A 108 4.82 -7.48 -3.98
CA GLU A 108 4.30 -8.77 -3.48
C GLU A 108 2.80 -8.71 -3.16
N VAL A 109 2.29 -7.52 -2.88
CA VAL A 109 0.89 -7.33 -2.44
C VAL A 109 -0.14 -7.98 -3.38
N PRO A 110 -0.05 -7.88 -4.72
CA PRO A 110 -1.00 -8.57 -5.61
C PRO A 110 -1.00 -10.09 -5.43
N ILE A 111 0.18 -10.70 -5.21
CA ILE A 111 0.30 -12.14 -4.97
C ILE A 111 -0.33 -12.52 -3.62
N LEU A 112 -0.07 -11.73 -2.58
CA LEU A 112 -0.63 -11.96 -1.25
C LEU A 112 -2.15 -11.81 -1.23
N MET A 113 -2.70 -10.85 -1.97
CA MET A 113 -4.15 -10.66 -2.09
C MET A 113 -4.80 -11.80 -2.88
N GLN A 114 -4.18 -12.23 -3.98
CA GLN A 114 -4.66 -13.38 -4.76
C GLN A 114 -4.64 -14.67 -3.94
N ALA A 115 -3.59 -14.90 -3.16
CA ALA A 115 -3.48 -16.09 -2.31
C ALA A 115 -4.61 -16.18 -1.26
N GLN A 116 -5.23 -15.05 -0.91
CA GLN A 116 -6.38 -15.00 -0.01
C GLN A 116 -7.74 -14.97 -0.74
N GLY A 117 -7.74 -15.05 -2.08
CA GLY A 117 -8.94 -15.09 -2.89
C GLY A 117 -9.68 -13.77 -2.99
N LEU A 118 -8.99 -12.61 -2.85
CA LEU A 118 -9.63 -11.31 -2.97
C LEU A 118 -10.28 -11.12 -4.36
N ASP A 119 -9.57 -11.49 -5.41
CA ASP A 119 -10.03 -11.45 -6.80
C ASP A 119 -11.30 -12.29 -7.01
N SER A 120 -11.28 -13.55 -6.58
CA SER A 120 -12.42 -14.45 -6.67
C SER A 120 -13.61 -13.95 -5.86
N THR A 121 -13.38 -13.41 -4.67
CA THR A 121 -14.42 -12.82 -3.81
C THR A 121 -15.07 -11.59 -4.47
N ILE A 122 -14.27 -10.75 -5.14
CA ILE A 122 -14.78 -9.60 -5.90
C ILE A 122 -15.69 -10.07 -7.03
N LEU A 123 -15.21 -11.02 -7.85
CA LEU A 123 -15.98 -11.56 -8.98
C LEU A 123 -17.29 -12.18 -8.50
N GLU A 124 -17.26 -12.98 -7.44
CA GLU A 124 -18.45 -13.60 -6.87
C GLU A 124 -19.48 -12.54 -6.40
N LYS A 125 -19.05 -11.54 -5.66
CA LYS A 125 -19.95 -10.48 -5.16
C LYS A 125 -20.54 -9.62 -6.26
N MET A 126 -19.81 -9.45 -7.37
CA MET A 126 -20.32 -8.76 -8.56
C MET A 126 -21.19 -9.66 -9.45
N GLY A 127 -21.29 -10.95 -9.16
CA GLY A 127 -22.01 -11.92 -10.00
C GLY A 127 -21.33 -12.14 -11.35
N LEU A 128 -20.03 -11.95 -11.42
CA LEU A 128 -19.21 -12.20 -12.60
C LEU A 128 -18.71 -13.66 -12.60
N PRO A 129 -18.46 -14.25 -13.79
CA PRO A 129 -17.91 -15.60 -13.85
C PRO A 129 -16.55 -15.68 -13.16
N ILE A 130 -16.41 -16.67 -12.28
CA ILE A 130 -15.12 -17.02 -11.70
C ILE A 130 -14.47 -18.00 -12.68
N GLY A 131 -13.56 -17.49 -13.51
CA GLY A 131 -12.75 -18.30 -14.42
C GLY A 131 -11.55 -18.92 -13.73
N GLU A 132 -10.59 -19.40 -14.52
CA GLU A 132 -9.31 -19.81 -13.99
C GLU A 132 -8.58 -18.62 -13.34
N THR A 133 -8.02 -18.86 -12.15
CA THR A 133 -7.23 -17.84 -11.44
C THR A 133 -6.06 -17.41 -12.32
N PRO A 134 -5.91 -16.13 -12.63
CA PRO A 134 -4.78 -15.63 -13.43
C PRO A 134 -3.45 -16.06 -12.82
N GLY A 135 -2.60 -16.70 -13.61
CA GLY A 135 -1.34 -17.27 -13.10
C GLY A 135 -0.32 -16.24 -12.64
N LEU A 136 -0.50 -14.95 -12.93
CA LEU A 136 0.44 -13.86 -12.62
C LEU A 136 1.90 -14.20 -12.98
N GLY A 137 2.11 -15.08 -13.96
CA GLY A 137 3.42 -15.59 -14.31
C GLY A 137 4.46 -14.50 -14.62
N PRO A 138 4.16 -13.50 -15.46
CA PRO A 138 5.09 -12.39 -15.71
C PRO A 138 5.42 -11.58 -14.45
N TRP A 139 4.43 -11.42 -13.54
CA TRP A 139 4.60 -10.71 -12.28
C TRP A 139 5.48 -11.49 -11.30
N ARG A 140 5.30 -12.80 -11.19
CA ARG A 140 6.17 -13.68 -10.38
C ARG A 140 7.60 -13.65 -10.88
N LYS A 141 7.81 -13.73 -12.20
CA LYS A 141 9.16 -13.61 -12.81
C LYS A 141 9.80 -12.24 -12.50
N PHE A 142 9.02 -11.16 -12.49
CA PHE A 142 9.53 -9.86 -12.08
C PHE A 142 9.99 -9.87 -10.62
N LEU A 143 9.21 -10.47 -9.70
CA LEU A 143 9.59 -10.59 -8.28
C LEU A 143 10.85 -11.44 -8.09
N GLU A 144 10.94 -12.60 -8.77
CA GLU A 144 12.12 -13.46 -8.74
C GLU A 144 13.37 -12.69 -9.21
N ARG A 145 13.25 -11.93 -10.29
CA ARG A 145 14.32 -11.08 -10.80
C ARG A 145 14.70 -9.97 -9.84
N ARG A 146 13.72 -9.35 -9.19
CA ARG A 146 13.95 -8.34 -8.17
C ARG A 146 14.72 -8.92 -6.98
N HIS A 147 14.30 -10.04 -6.43
CA HIS A 147 14.99 -10.69 -5.32
C HIS A 147 16.43 -11.09 -5.72
N ALA A 148 16.62 -11.60 -6.93
CA ALA A 148 17.96 -11.92 -7.42
C ALA A 148 18.84 -10.65 -7.58
N ALA A 149 18.27 -9.54 -8.01
CA ALA A 149 18.98 -8.26 -8.12
C ALA A 149 19.43 -7.71 -6.76
N GLU A 150 18.61 -7.86 -5.71
CA GLU A 150 18.95 -7.39 -4.35
C GLU A 150 20.17 -8.10 -3.75
N THR A 151 20.55 -9.29 -4.26
CA THR A 151 21.75 -10.01 -3.82
C THR A 151 23.03 -9.55 -4.51
N LYS A 152 22.96 -8.65 -5.48
CA LYS A 152 24.11 -8.17 -6.25
C LYS A 152 24.79 -6.99 -5.57
N GLU A 153 26.05 -6.76 -5.94
CA GLU A 153 26.75 -5.54 -5.57
C GLU A 153 25.98 -4.29 -6.04
N PRO A 154 25.75 -3.33 -5.17
CA PRO A 154 24.94 -2.17 -5.46
C PRO A 154 25.60 -1.22 -6.44
N ILE A 155 24.79 -0.65 -7.34
CA ILE A 155 25.16 0.54 -8.10
C ILE A 155 24.66 1.76 -7.32
N ASN A 156 25.58 2.63 -6.90
CA ASN A 156 25.28 3.83 -6.14
C ASN A 156 24.89 4.97 -7.10
N ILE A 157 23.68 5.51 -6.92
CA ILE A 157 23.17 6.64 -7.71
C ILE A 157 22.93 7.82 -6.77
N ALA A 158 23.52 8.97 -7.06
CA ALA A 158 23.19 10.19 -6.34
C ALA A 158 21.86 10.76 -6.88
N LEU A 159 20.92 11.01 -5.98
CA LEU A 159 19.70 11.78 -6.27
C LEU A 159 19.91 13.19 -5.68
N VAL A 160 20.24 14.12 -6.55
CA VAL A 160 20.46 15.51 -6.16
C VAL A 160 19.12 16.25 -6.19
N GLY A 161 18.70 16.82 -5.06
CA GLY A 161 17.42 17.48 -4.94
C GLY A 161 17.34 18.40 -3.73
N LYS A 162 16.27 19.18 -3.67
CA LYS A 162 16.02 20.15 -2.61
C LYS A 162 15.35 19.54 -1.38
N TYR A 163 14.44 18.59 -1.58
CA TYR A 163 13.54 18.10 -0.53
C TYR A 163 14.01 16.78 0.06
N ASP A 164 14.49 16.80 1.28
CA ASP A 164 14.92 15.62 2.05
C ASP A 164 13.73 15.05 2.88
N LEU A 165 12.67 14.66 2.19
CA LEU A 165 11.50 14.01 2.79
C LEU A 165 11.38 12.59 2.25
N GLN A 166 10.93 11.64 3.07
CA GLN A 166 10.83 10.23 2.68
C GLN A 166 9.91 9.99 1.46
N ASP A 167 8.90 10.82 1.29
CA ASP A 167 7.94 10.77 0.17
C ASP A 167 8.34 11.67 -1.01
N ALA A 168 9.32 12.58 -0.81
CA ALA A 168 9.89 13.35 -1.90
C ALA A 168 10.64 12.41 -2.87
N TYR A 169 10.47 12.65 -4.16
CA TYR A 169 11.12 11.87 -5.21
C TYR A 169 10.83 10.36 -5.19
N LYS A 170 9.75 9.92 -4.55
CA LYS A 170 9.40 8.50 -4.43
C LYS A 170 9.31 7.81 -5.79
N SER A 171 8.68 8.44 -6.78
CA SER A 171 8.59 7.89 -8.14
C SER A 171 9.95 7.73 -8.82
N ILE A 172 10.89 8.66 -8.58
CA ILE A 172 12.26 8.56 -9.10
C ILE A 172 13.00 7.39 -8.45
N ARG A 173 12.91 7.28 -7.12
CA ARG A 173 13.52 6.16 -6.38
C ARG A 173 12.98 4.81 -6.85
N GLU A 174 11.66 4.69 -7.03
CA GLU A 174 11.02 3.48 -7.54
C GLU A 174 11.44 3.18 -8.98
N ALA A 175 11.49 4.20 -9.85
CA ALA A 175 11.93 4.03 -11.24
C ALA A 175 13.39 3.52 -11.32
N LEU A 176 14.29 4.06 -10.48
CA LEU A 176 15.69 3.61 -10.40
C LEU A 176 15.78 2.17 -9.88
N SER A 177 14.99 1.82 -8.87
CA SER A 177 14.92 0.46 -8.34
C SER A 177 14.40 -0.55 -9.38
N GLN A 178 13.35 -0.18 -10.14
CA GLN A 178 12.83 -1.01 -11.23
C GLN A 178 13.85 -1.16 -12.37
N ALA A 179 14.54 -0.07 -12.72
CA ALA A 179 15.61 -0.13 -13.73
C ALA A 179 16.75 -1.06 -13.28
N GLY A 180 17.11 -1.02 -12.01
CA GLY A 180 18.05 -1.96 -11.40
C GLY A 180 17.58 -3.40 -11.54
N THR A 181 16.35 -3.70 -11.18
CA THR A 181 15.73 -5.02 -11.36
C THR A 181 15.78 -5.47 -12.81
N TYR A 182 15.46 -4.58 -13.75
CA TYR A 182 15.48 -4.89 -15.19
C TYR A 182 16.89 -5.17 -15.72
N ASN A 183 17.91 -4.58 -15.13
CA ASN A 183 19.31 -4.77 -15.51
C ASN A 183 20.06 -5.78 -14.62
N ASP A 184 19.34 -6.54 -13.78
CA ASP A 184 19.89 -7.53 -12.84
C ASP A 184 20.97 -6.93 -11.90
N ARG A 185 20.69 -5.73 -11.38
CA ARG A 185 21.53 -4.98 -10.47
C ARG A 185 20.74 -4.42 -9.30
N LYS A 186 21.31 -4.44 -8.11
CA LYS A 186 20.85 -3.64 -7.00
C LYS A 186 21.17 -2.17 -7.25
N VAL A 187 20.23 -1.27 -6.97
CA VAL A 187 20.47 0.18 -7.03
C VAL A 187 20.25 0.77 -5.64
N GLU A 188 21.27 1.45 -5.13
CA GLU A 188 21.19 2.23 -3.91
C GLU A 188 21.14 3.71 -4.27
N VAL A 189 20.08 4.40 -3.81
CA VAL A 189 19.86 5.81 -4.11
C VAL A 189 20.27 6.66 -2.91
N HIS A 190 21.32 7.45 -3.08
CA HIS A 190 21.86 8.36 -2.08
C HIS A 190 21.33 9.77 -2.33
N PHE A 191 20.59 10.31 -1.36
CA PHE A 191 20.12 11.68 -1.46
C PHE A 191 21.23 12.68 -1.19
N VAL A 192 21.37 13.66 -2.07
CA VAL A 192 22.31 14.77 -1.96
C VAL A 192 21.53 16.08 -2.00
N ASN A 193 21.57 16.84 -0.91
CA ASN A 193 20.85 18.12 -0.85
C ASN A 193 21.53 19.16 -1.74
N SER A 194 20.81 19.64 -2.78
CA SER A 194 21.32 20.61 -3.75
C SER A 194 21.69 21.97 -3.15
N GLU A 195 21.01 22.39 -2.07
CA GLU A 195 21.29 23.67 -1.40
C GLU A 195 22.60 23.66 -0.58
N LYS A 196 23.16 22.48 -0.34
CA LYS A 196 24.44 22.31 0.39
C LYS A 196 25.63 22.05 -0.53
N LEU A 197 25.39 21.95 -1.85
CA LEU A 197 26.47 21.76 -2.82
C LEU A 197 27.13 23.07 -3.19
N THR A 198 28.46 23.03 -3.25
CA THR A 198 29.31 24.13 -3.76
C THR A 198 30.34 23.56 -4.73
N ASP A 199 31.01 24.43 -5.47
CA ASP A 199 32.07 24.00 -6.40
C ASP A 199 33.22 23.28 -5.70
N GLU A 200 33.48 23.61 -4.41
CA GLU A 200 34.53 23.00 -3.63
C GLU A 200 34.16 21.58 -3.11
N ASN A 201 32.89 21.34 -2.81
CA ASN A 201 32.46 20.07 -2.14
C ASN A 201 31.77 19.09 -3.06
N VAL A 202 31.35 19.47 -4.26
CA VAL A 202 30.57 18.60 -5.17
C VAL A 202 31.32 17.32 -5.54
N GLY A 203 32.65 17.42 -5.75
CA GLY A 203 33.47 16.25 -6.08
C GLY A 203 33.46 15.19 -4.97
N GLU A 204 33.54 15.61 -3.71
CA GLU A 204 33.51 14.68 -2.56
C GLU A 204 32.09 14.17 -2.31
N ALA A 205 31.08 15.02 -2.45
CA ALA A 205 29.67 14.65 -2.27
C ALA A 205 29.18 13.58 -3.29
N LEU A 206 29.77 13.55 -4.48
CA LEU A 206 29.43 12.60 -5.54
C LEU A 206 30.45 11.45 -5.68
N LYS A 207 31.43 11.38 -4.80
CA LYS A 207 32.47 10.34 -4.85
C LYS A 207 31.85 8.95 -4.67
N GLY A 208 32.26 8.02 -5.54
CA GLY A 208 31.76 6.63 -5.52
C GLY A 208 30.38 6.44 -6.13
N MET A 209 29.78 7.50 -6.65
CA MET A 209 28.51 7.40 -7.37
C MET A 209 28.75 6.98 -8.83
N ALA A 210 28.02 5.98 -9.31
CA ALA A 210 28.06 5.53 -10.69
C ALA A 210 27.25 6.41 -11.62
N GLY A 211 26.35 7.21 -11.07
CA GLY A 211 25.51 8.15 -11.82
C GLY A 211 24.85 9.19 -10.92
N VAL A 212 24.36 10.25 -11.54
CA VAL A 212 23.68 11.37 -10.88
C VAL A 212 22.33 11.59 -11.54
N MET A 213 21.28 11.64 -10.73
CA MET A 213 19.93 12.04 -11.12
C MET A 213 19.60 13.37 -10.44
N ILE A 214 19.22 14.36 -11.23
CA ILE A 214 18.78 15.66 -10.70
C ILE A 214 17.25 15.63 -10.59
N GLY A 215 16.76 15.75 -9.37
CA GLY A 215 15.34 15.81 -9.08
C GLY A 215 14.76 17.20 -9.36
N PRO A 216 13.45 17.31 -9.61
CA PRO A 216 12.78 18.60 -9.72
C PRO A 216 12.85 19.37 -8.40
N GLY A 217 13.05 20.68 -8.48
CA GLY A 217 13.11 21.60 -7.34
C GLY A 217 11.84 22.37 -7.10
#